data_8c36e50887dceb9195a10ea2ba0091cd
#
_entry.id   8c36e50887dceb9195a10ea2ba0091cd
#
_cell.length_a   1.000
_cell.length_b   1.000
_cell.length_c   1.000
_cell.angle_alpha   90.00
_cell.angle_beta   90.00
_cell.angle_gamma   90.00
#
_symmetry.space_group_name_H-M   'P 1'
#
loop_
_entity.id
_entity.type
_entity.pdbx_description
1 polymer ?
#
loop_
_entity_poly.entity_id
_entity_poly.type
_entity_poly.pdbx_seq_one_letter_code
_entity_poly.pdbx_strand_id
1 'polypeptide(L)'
;MIFGKRVRLRAIEKDDLPRFVAWLNDPEVRRNLILYQPLSMGQEELWYADILKEPVDEQPLCIDIKKVDKWEHAGNISFMQLNRHDRNAEVGIFIGRKDFWNKGYGCEAMRLMAGHGFNDLNLNRIYLRVYETNPNGVRCYEKAGFKHEGRLREARYHEGKYIDMLMMSILKSEWIESEKTGGCA
;
A
#
# COMPACT_ATOMS: atom_id res chain seq x y z
N MET A 1 -0.01 -13.22 -10.09
CA MET A 1 0.49 -13.21 -8.70
C MET A 1 1.95 -12.81 -8.69
N ILE A 2 2.33 -11.94 -7.74
CA ILE A 2 3.71 -11.46 -7.56
C ILE A 2 4.21 -12.07 -6.25
N PHE A 3 5.30 -12.83 -6.30
CA PHE A 3 5.80 -13.59 -5.15
C PHE A 3 7.07 -12.97 -4.56
N GLY A 4 7.07 -12.80 -3.23
CA GLY A 4 8.25 -12.51 -2.42
C GLY A 4 8.65 -13.70 -1.54
N LYS A 5 9.48 -13.46 -0.53
CA LYS A 5 9.94 -14.50 0.40
C LYS A 5 8.80 -14.94 1.34
N ARG A 6 8.11 -13.98 1.95
CA ARG A 6 7.07 -14.20 2.98
C ARG A 6 5.72 -13.58 2.60
N VAL A 7 5.69 -12.78 1.52
CA VAL A 7 4.53 -12.03 1.05
C VAL A 7 4.28 -12.40 -0.41
N ARG A 8 3.03 -12.45 -0.82
CA ARG A 8 2.63 -12.42 -2.22
C ARG A 8 1.53 -11.38 -2.43
N LEU A 9 1.48 -10.84 -3.64
CA LEU A 9 0.39 -9.97 -4.09
C LEU A 9 -0.47 -10.75 -5.11
N ARG A 10 -1.78 -10.70 -4.94
CA ARG A 10 -2.74 -11.35 -5.84
C ARG A 10 -3.94 -10.44 -6.13
N ALA A 11 -4.68 -10.75 -7.18
CA ALA A 11 -5.96 -10.09 -7.44
C ALA A 11 -6.92 -10.24 -6.25
N ILE A 12 -7.82 -9.27 -6.11
CA ILE A 12 -8.91 -9.31 -5.13
C ILE A 12 -10.00 -10.22 -5.66
N GLU A 13 -10.53 -11.06 -4.78
CA GLU A 13 -11.69 -11.89 -5.04
C GLU A 13 -12.89 -11.42 -4.20
N LYS A 14 -14.10 -11.71 -4.65
CA LYS A 14 -15.32 -11.31 -3.94
C LYS A 14 -15.34 -11.80 -2.48
N ASP A 15 -14.78 -12.97 -2.21
CA ASP A 15 -14.69 -13.57 -0.87
C ASP A 15 -13.72 -12.83 0.09
N ASP A 16 -12.97 -11.85 -0.41
CA ASP A 16 -12.12 -11.00 0.42
C ASP A 16 -12.87 -9.84 1.06
N LEU A 17 -13.98 -9.39 0.46
CA LEU A 17 -14.71 -8.19 0.86
C LEU A 17 -15.17 -8.17 2.32
N PRO A 18 -15.65 -9.27 2.91
CA PRO A 18 -16.02 -9.28 4.34
C PRO A 18 -14.85 -8.94 5.26
N ARG A 19 -13.60 -9.30 4.88
CA ARG A 19 -12.39 -8.96 5.63
C ARG A 19 -12.07 -7.47 5.51
N PHE A 20 -12.20 -6.91 4.30
CA PHE A 20 -12.00 -5.47 4.08
C PHE A 20 -12.98 -4.66 4.94
N VAL A 21 -14.27 -4.99 4.91
CA VAL A 21 -15.28 -4.30 5.74
C VAL A 21 -14.93 -4.40 7.23
N ALA A 22 -14.52 -5.58 7.71
CA ALA A 22 -14.13 -5.76 9.11
C ALA A 22 -12.91 -4.91 9.48
N TRP A 23 -11.87 -4.89 8.64
CA TRP A 23 -10.64 -4.13 8.91
C TRP A 23 -10.84 -2.62 8.77
N LEU A 24 -11.55 -2.18 7.72
CA LEU A 24 -11.77 -0.76 7.45
C LEU A 24 -12.77 -0.12 8.44
N ASN A 25 -13.50 -0.94 9.20
CA ASN A 25 -14.31 -0.48 10.32
C ASN A 25 -13.60 -0.57 11.69
N ASP A 26 -12.41 -1.20 11.75
CA ASP A 26 -11.60 -1.22 12.98
C ASP A 26 -10.92 0.15 13.18
N PRO A 27 -11.16 0.87 14.30
CA PRO A 27 -10.61 2.21 14.53
C PRO A 27 -9.08 2.27 14.49
N GLU A 28 -8.38 1.21 14.93
CA GLU A 28 -6.91 1.20 14.90
C GLU A 28 -6.37 1.05 13.47
N VAL A 29 -7.01 0.23 12.64
CA VAL A 29 -6.64 0.05 11.24
C VAL A 29 -6.87 1.34 10.45
N ARG A 30 -8.05 1.94 10.62
CA ARG A 30 -8.43 3.13 9.85
C ARG A 30 -7.76 4.42 10.30
N ARG A 31 -7.15 4.46 11.49
CA ARG A 31 -6.48 5.67 12.03
C ARG A 31 -5.52 6.32 11.05
N ASN A 32 -4.82 5.53 10.24
CA ASN A 32 -3.84 6.02 9.26
C ASN A 32 -4.37 6.02 7.82
N LEU A 33 -5.69 5.86 7.63
CA LEU A 33 -6.34 5.84 6.32
C LEU A 33 -7.25 7.06 6.13
N ILE A 34 -7.50 7.39 4.87
CA ILE A 34 -8.43 8.44 4.49
C ILE A 34 -9.85 7.83 4.42
N LEU A 35 -10.38 7.44 5.56
CA LEU A 35 -11.71 6.86 5.67
C LEU A 35 -12.42 7.46 6.89
N TYR A 36 -13.48 8.23 6.64
CA TYR A 36 -14.15 9.02 7.69
C TYR A 36 -15.41 8.38 8.21
N GLN A 37 -16.08 7.56 7.41
CA GLN A 37 -17.37 6.93 7.76
C GLN A 37 -17.23 5.41 7.85
N PRO A 38 -18.09 4.76 8.65
CA PRO A 38 -18.19 3.31 8.62
C PRO A 38 -18.57 2.82 7.23
N LEU A 39 -17.99 1.69 6.84
CA LEU A 39 -18.19 1.07 5.54
C LEU A 39 -19.18 -0.09 5.67
N SER A 40 -20.21 -0.12 4.83
CA SER A 40 -21.14 -1.24 4.75
C SER A 40 -20.68 -2.27 3.72
N MET A 41 -21.18 -3.50 3.85
CA MET A 41 -20.91 -4.54 2.86
C MET A 41 -21.39 -4.15 1.47
N GLY A 42 -22.57 -3.50 1.36
CA GLY A 42 -23.09 -3.03 0.08
C GLY A 42 -22.21 -1.98 -0.58
N GLN A 43 -21.60 -1.07 0.19
CA GLN A 43 -20.64 -0.10 -0.34
C GLN A 43 -19.37 -0.79 -0.85
N GLU A 44 -18.89 -1.79 -0.14
CA GLU A 44 -17.72 -2.57 -0.55
C GLU A 44 -17.99 -3.40 -1.80
N GLU A 45 -19.19 -3.96 -1.95
CA GLU A 45 -19.60 -4.66 -3.17
C GLU A 45 -19.70 -3.70 -4.37
N LEU A 46 -20.20 -2.49 -4.19
CA LEU A 46 -20.20 -1.46 -5.24
C LEU A 46 -18.77 -1.06 -5.63
N TRP A 47 -17.91 -0.80 -4.64
CA TRP A 47 -16.50 -0.53 -4.90
C TRP A 47 -15.82 -1.67 -5.68
N TYR A 48 -16.06 -2.93 -5.30
CA TYR A 48 -15.52 -4.09 -6.02
C TYR A 48 -16.02 -4.14 -7.46
N ALA A 49 -17.30 -3.90 -7.69
CA ALA A 49 -17.85 -3.86 -9.03
C ALA A 49 -17.25 -2.73 -9.88
N ASP A 50 -16.88 -1.61 -9.27
CA ASP A 50 -16.26 -0.48 -9.95
C ASP A 50 -14.79 -0.75 -10.27
N ILE A 51 -14.00 -1.33 -9.35
CA ILE A 51 -12.60 -1.66 -9.65
C ILE A 51 -12.46 -2.70 -10.76
N LEU A 52 -13.42 -3.61 -10.94
CA LEU A 52 -13.40 -4.58 -12.06
C LEU A 52 -13.57 -3.94 -13.44
N LYS A 53 -14.00 -2.68 -13.51
CA LYS A 53 -14.09 -1.91 -14.77
C LYS A 53 -12.77 -1.20 -15.11
N GLU A 54 -11.90 -1.01 -14.12
CA GLU A 54 -10.61 -0.38 -14.30
C GLU A 54 -9.64 -1.32 -15.03
N PRO A 55 -8.63 -0.78 -15.72
CA PRO A 55 -7.55 -1.59 -16.28
C PRO A 55 -6.92 -2.50 -15.23
N VAL A 56 -6.59 -3.74 -15.60
CA VAL A 56 -6.09 -4.77 -14.67
C VAL A 56 -4.85 -4.31 -13.89
N ASP A 57 -4.00 -3.51 -14.51
CA ASP A 57 -2.79 -2.96 -13.90
C ASP A 57 -3.04 -1.76 -12.96
N GLU A 58 -4.26 -1.27 -12.90
CA GLU A 58 -4.72 -0.22 -11.96
C GLU A 58 -5.57 -0.81 -10.82
N GLN A 59 -5.94 -2.08 -10.92
CA GLN A 59 -6.73 -2.74 -9.88
C GLN A 59 -5.89 -2.98 -8.61
N PRO A 60 -6.47 -2.82 -7.42
CA PRO A 60 -5.81 -3.13 -6.17
C PRO A 60 -5.46 -4.61 -6.04
N LEU A 61 -4.43 -4.90 -5.24
CA LEU A 61 -3.98 -6.27 -4.96
C LEU A 61 -4.14 -6.60 -3.49
N CYS A 62 -4.54 -7.82 -3.19
CA CYS A 62 -4.46 -8.38 -1.85
C CYS A 62 -3.02 -8.70 -1.46
N ILE A 63 -2.70 -8.46 -0.20
CA ILE A 63 -1.45 -8.87 0.43
C ILE A 63 -1.71 -10.16 1.20
N ASP A 64 -1.12 -11.25 0.77
CA ASP A 64 -1.13 -12.50 1.52
C ASP A 64 0.23 -12.77 2.17
N ILE A 65 0.22 -13.29 3.39
CA ILE A 65 1.41 -13.63 4.18
C ILE A 65 1.54 -15.15 4.28
N LYS A 66 2.74 -15.64 3.99
CA LYS A 66 3.07 -17.06 4.03
C LYS A 66 3.13 -17.57 5.47
N LYS A 67 2.38 -18.61 5.74
CA LYS A 67 2.46 -19.46 6.94
C LYS A 67 3.00 -20.84 6.54
N VAL A 68 3.20 -21.71 7.50
CA VAL A 68 3.80 -23.03 7.25
C VAL A 68 3.09 -23.75 6.09
N ASP A 69 1.76 -23.86 6.14
CA ASP A 69 0.99 -24.65 5.17
C ASP A 69 0.00 -23.86 4.31
N LYS A 70 -0.07 -22.54 4.48
CA LYS A 70 -1.08 -21.70 3.80
C LYS A 70 -0.63 -20.26 3.62
N TRP A 71 -1.36 -19.56 2.75
CA TRP A 71 -1.30 -18.11 2.63
C TRP A 71 -2.48 -17.50 3.38
N GLU A 72 -2.23 -16.46 4.16
CA GLU A 72 -3.25 -15.75 4.92
C GLU A 72 -3.36 -14.31 4.44
N HIS A 73 -4.57 -13.92 4.06
CA HIS A 73 -4.88 -12.56 3.64
C HIS A 73 -4.66 -11.58 4.81
N ALA A 74 -3.91 -10.52 4.57
CA ALA A 74 -3.45 -9.59 5.59
C ALA A 74 -3.83 -8.13 5.34
N GLY A 75 -4.06 -7.73 4.09
CA GLY A 75 -4.32 -6.34 3.73
C GLY A 75 -4.38 -6.12 2.22
N ASN A 76 -4.23 -4.88 1.82
CA ASN A 76 -4.36 -4.45 0.44
C ASN A 76 -3.26 -3.46 0.08
N ILE A 77 -2.87 -3.44 -1.20
CA ILE A 77 -1.93 -2.48 -1.79
C ILE A 77 -2.38 -2.13 -3.21
N SER A 78 -2.23 -0.86 -3.61
CA SER A 78 -2.62 -0.42 -4.95
C SER A 78 -1.74 0.70 -5.45
N PHE A 79 -1.66 0.84 -6.77
CA PHE A 79 -1.32 2.10 -7.39
C PHE A 79 -2.59 2.94 -7.54
N MET A 80 -2.43 4.23 -7.36
CA MET A 80 -3.46 5.25 -7.55
C MET A 80 -2.87 6.35 -8.44
N GLN A 81 -3.73 7.10 -9.15
CA GLN A 81 -3.30 8.22 -10.00
C GLN A 81 -2.18 7.83 -10.99
N LEU A 82 -2.30 6.65 -11.59
CA LEU A 82 -1.30 6.16 -12.53
C LEU A 82 -1.25 7.06 -13.77
N ASN A 83 -0.11 7.72 -13.97
CA ASN A 83 0.14 8.60 -15.10
C ASN A 83 1.12 7.91 -16.06
N ARG A 84 0.61 7.43 -17.18
CA ARG A 84 1.39 6.69 -18.18
C ARG A 84 2.33 7.59 -18.97
N HIS A 85 1.99 8.88 -19.15
CA HIS A 85 2.82 9.85 -19.85
C HIS A 85 4.08 10.17 -19.03
N ASP A 86 3.89 10.57 -17.78
CA ASP A 86 4.98 10.92 -16.87
C ASP A 86 5.58 9.69 -16.16
N ARG A 87 4.97 8.52 -16.36
CA ARG A 87 5.41 7.23 -15.81
C ARG A 87 5.56 7.26 -14.29
N ASN A 88 4.55 7.78 -13.60
CA ASN A 88 4.50 7.81 -12.16
C ASN A 88 3.15 7.33 -11.60
N ALA A 89 3.15 6.91 -10.34
CA ALA A 89 1.93 6.54 -9.62
C ALA A 89 2.09 6.81 -8.13
N GLU A 90 0.98 7.07 -7.45
CA GLU A 90 0.91 7.04 -5.99
C GLU A 90 0.67 5.60 -5.54
N VAL A 91 1.39 5.13 -4.51
CA VAL A 91 1.15 3.82 -3.91
C VAL A 91 0.50 3.98 -2.54
N GLY A 92 -0.56 3.20 -2.30
CA GLY A 92 -1.24 3.10 -1.01
C GLY A 92 -1.25 1.67 -0.50
N ILE A 93 -1.10 1.50 0.82
CA ILE A 93 -1.08 0.20 1.49
C ILE A 93 -1.78 0.27 2.83
N PHE A 94 -2.49 -0.81 3.19
CA PHE A 94 -2.83 -1.06 4.57
C PHE A 94 -2.69 -2.56 4.92
N ILE A 95 -2.30 -2.84 6.17
CA ILE A 95 -2.34 -4.17 6.77
C ILE A 95 -3.49 -4.19 7.75
N GLY A 96 -4.55 -4.91 7.41
CA GLY A 96 -5.76 -5.00 8.24
C GLY A 96 -5.60 -5.95 9.43
N ARG A 97 -4.79 -6.99 9.27
CA ARG A 97 -4.48 -7.95 10.34
C ARG A 97 -3.43 -7.42 11.30
N LYS A 98 -3.86 -7.02 12.50
CA LYS A 98 -2.99 -6.42 13.54
C LYS A 98 -1.89 -7.37 14.04
N ASP A 99 -2.14 -8.66 14.04
CA ASP A 99 -1.15 -9.68 14.41
C ASP A 99 0.05 -9.78 13.43
N PHE A 100 -0.05 -9.12 12.27
CA PHE A 100 1.05 -9.00 11.30
C PHE A 100 1.78 -7.66 11.35
N TRP A 101 1.34 -6.71 12.17
CA TRP A 101 2.00 -5.42 12.30
C TRP A 101 3.41 -5.53 12.88
N ASN A 102 4.28 -4.59 12.50
CA ASN A 102 5.67 -4.46 12.97
C ASN A 102 6.58 -5.70 12.73
N LYS A 103 6.18 -6.58 11.79
CA LYS A 103 6.94 -7.79 11.41
C LYS A 103 7.62 -7.71 10.04
N GLY A 104 7.61 -6.51 9.42
CA GLY A 104 8.25 -6.25 8.14
C GLY A 104 7.44 -6.65 6.90
N TYR A 105 6.25 -7.22 7.05
CA TYR A 105 5.44 -7.64 5.91
C TYR A 105 4.98 -6.48 5.03
N GLY A 106 4.62 -5.34 5.62
CA GLY A 106 4.28 -4.13 4.86
C GLY A 106 5.45 -3.61 4.02
N CYS A 107 6.66 -3.63 4.59
CA CYS A 107 7.87 -3.25 3.86
C CYS A 107 8.15 -4.19 2.68
N GLU A 108 8.00 -5.51 2.87
CA GLU A 108 8.15 -6.50 1.80
C GLU A 108 7.09 -6.31 0.70
N ALA A 109 5.82 -6.06 1.08
CA ALA A 109 4.76 -5.76 0.12
C ALA A 109 5.04 -4.50 -0.70
N MET A 110 5.53 -3.42 -0.05
CA MET A 110 5.92 -2.18 -0.73
C MET A 110 7.05 -2.41 -1.73
N ARG A 111 8.06 -3.22 -1.38
CA ARG A 111 9.16 -3.58 -2.30
C ARG A 111 8.65 -4.39 -3.49
N LEU A 112 7.77 -5.36 -3.27
CA LEU A 112 7.16 -6.14 -4.36
C LEU A 112 6.36 -5.25 -5.30
N MET A 113 5.56 -4.33 -4.76
CA MET A 113 4.77 -3.40 -5.56
C MET A 113 5.66 -2.42 -6.33
N ALA A 114 6.74 -1.91 -5.72
CA ALA A 114 7.71 -1.06 -6.40
C ALA A 114 8.40 -1.83 -7.55
N GLY A 115 8.82 -3.07 -7.32
CA GLY A 115 9.39 -3.92 -8.35
C GLY A 115 8.44 -4.14 -9.52
N HIS A 116 7.15 -4.43 -9.23
CA HIS A 116 6.11 -4.52 -10.26
C HIS A 116 5.95 -3.22 -11.04
N GLY A 117 5.85 -2.09 -10.34
CA GLY A 117 5.74 -0.78 -10.99
C GLY A 117 6.90 -0.47 -11.94
N PHE A 118 8.15 -0.74 -11.51
CA PHE A 118 9.33 -0.41 -12.30
C PHE A 118 9.62 -1.39 -13.43
N ASN A 119 9.41 -2.69 -13.21
CA ASN A 119 9.77 -3.73 -14.15
C ASN A 119 8.64 -4.05 -15.15
N ASP A 120 7.41 -4.17 -14.67
CA ASP A 120 6.29 -4.62 -15.47
C ASP A 120 5.49 -3.44 -16.07
N LEU A 121 5.23 -2.38 -15.25
CA LEU A 121 4.47 -1.20 -15.69
C LEU A 121 5.34 -0.08 -16.25
N ASN A 122 6.67 -0.25 -16.28
CA ASN A 122 7.64 0.74 -16.76
C ASN A 122 7.52 2.12 -16.10
N LEU A 123 7.13 2.18 -14.83
CA LEU A 123 7.13 3.44 -14.09
C LEU A 123 8.56 3.95 -13.92
N ASN A 124 8.70 5.27 -13.78
CA ASN A 124 9.95 5.94 -13.46
C ASN A 124 9.99 6.43 -12.01
N ARG A 125 8.82 6.69 -11.43
CA ARG A 125 8.68 7.24 -10.08
C ARG A 125 7.45 6.65 -9.40
N ILE A 126 7.63 6.22 -8.15
CA ILE A 126 6.52 5.81 -7.28
C ILE A 126 6.57 6.69 -6.04
N TYR A 127 5.46 7.30 -5.67
CA TYR A 127 5.39 8.19 -4.52
C TYR A 127 4.25 7.80 -3.58
N LEU A 128 4.28 8.33 -2.37
CA LEU A 128 3.25 8.12 -1.38
C LEU A 128 3.10 9.36 -0.47
N ARG A 129 1.98 9.42 0.20
CA ARG A 129 1.70 10.36 1.27
C ARG A 129 1.45 9.60 2.56
N VAL A 130 2.03 10.06 3.64
CA VAL A 130 1.88 9.43 4.97
C VAL A 130 1.66 10.49 6.04
N TYR A 131 0.78 10.22 7.00
CA TYR A 131 0.59 11.12 8.15
C TYR A 131 1.87 11.18 8.99
N GLU A 132 2.27 12.38 9.41
CA GLU A 132 3.40 12.57 10.33
C GLU A 132 3.21 11.78 11.64
N THR A 133 1.97 11.53 12.02
CA THR A 133 1.58 10.75 13.20
C THR A 133 1.69 9.24 13.01
N ASN A 134 2.13 8.76 11.83
CA ASN A 134 2.35 7.34 11.53
C ASN A 134 3.85 6.98 11.41
N PRO A 135 4.64 7.01 12.48
CA PRO A 135 6.07 6.75 12.42
C PRO A 135 6.42 5.31 11.98
N ASN A 136 5.50 4.35 12.21
CA ASN A 136 5.70 2.97 11.76
C ASN A 136 5.60 2.87 10.23
N GLY A 137 4.65 3.59 9.61
CA GLY A 137 4.55 3.70 8.16
C GLY A 137 5.80 4.36 7.57
N VAL A 138 6.22 5.50 8.13
CA VAL A 138 7.43 6.21 7.67
C VAL A 138 8.65 5.28 7.67
N ARG A 139 8.93 4.62 8.79
CA ARG A 139 10.05 3.65 8.86
C ARG A 139 9.92 2.47 7.89
N CYS A 140 8.69 2.03 7.64
CA CYS A 140 8.43 0.99 6.65
C CYS A 140 8.83 1.45 5.24
N TYR A 141 8.44 2.66 4.86
CA TYR A 141 8.72 3.23 3.54
C TYR A 141 10.21 3.55 3.36
N GLU A 142 10.87 4.10 4.38
CA GLU A 142 12.34 4.29 4.38
C GLU A 142 13.08 2.95 4.12
N LYS A 143 12.69 1.89 4.84
CA LYS A 143 13.24 0.54 4.63
C LYS A 143 12.91 -0.04 3.25
N ALA A 144 11.81 0.35 2.65
CA ALA A 144 11.47 -0.03 1.29
C ALA A 144 12.23 0.77 0.21
N GLY A 145 13.03 1.77 0.62
CA GLY A 145 13.86 2.59 -0.26
C GLY A 145 13.26 3.95 -0.63
N PHE A 146 12.11 4.31 -0.06
CA PHE A 146 11.50 5.63 -0.29
C PHE A 146 12.27 6.72 0.46
N LYS A 147 12.45 7.86 -0.19
CA LYS A 147 13.11 9.05 0.33
C LYS A 147 12.10 10.17 0.59
N HIS A 148 12.35 10.98 1.61
CA HIS A 148 11.53 12.16 1.89
C HIS A 148 11.72 13.21 0.79
N GLU A 149 10.61 13.83 0.36
CA GLU A 149 10.61 14.94 -0.61
C GLU A 149 10.08 16.24 -0.01
N GLY A 150 9.19 16.14 0.97
CA GLY A 150 8.60 17.34 1.55
C GLY A 150 7.52 17.06 2.59
N ARG A 151 6.93 18.15 3.07
CA ARG A 151 5.89 18.18 4.07
C ARG A 151 4.76 19.10 3.61
N LEU A 152 3.56 18.57 3.54
CA LEU A 152 2.33 19.32 3.31
C LEU A 152 1.77 19.72 4.67
N ARG A 153 1.92 21.01 5.03
CA ARG A 153 1.52 21.50 6.34
C ARG A 153 -0.01 21.53 6.47
N GLU A 154 -0.53 21.05 7.62
CA GLU A 154 -1.96 21.07 7.97
C GLU A 154 -2.87 20.48 6.87
N ALA A 155 -2.35 19.50 6.13
CA ALA A 155 -3.02 18.94 4.94
C ALA A 155 -4.19 18.02 5.28
N ARG A 156 -4.35 17.63 6.56
CA ARG A 156 -5.42 16.73 6.99
C ARG A 156 -6.02 17.14 8.33
N TYR A 157 -7.35 17.09 8.39
CA TYR A 157 -8.06 17.14 9.68
C TYR A 157 -8.18 15.70 10.21
N HIS A 158 -7.65 15.43 11.39
CA HIS A 158 -7.59 14.11 11.98
C HIS A 158 -7.68 14.19 13.52
N GLU A 159 -8.62 13.45 14.12
CA GLU A 159 -8.84 13.40 15.57
C GLU A 159 -8.90 14.81 16.23
N GLY A 160 -9.67 15.70 15.61
CA GLY A 160 -9.92 17.04 16.18
C GLY A 160 -8.87 18.12 15.89
N LYS A 161 -7.83 17.80 15.09
CA LYS A 161 -6.76 18.76 14.75
C LYS A 161 -6.31 18.61 13.30
N TYR A 162 -5.67 19.64 12.78
CA TYR A 162 -4.93 19.56 11.51
C TYR A 162 -3.56 18.94 11.74
N ILE A 163 -3.17 18.03 10.87
CA ILE A 163 -1.88 17.35 10.89
C ILE A 163 -1.19 17.47 9.53
N ASP A 164 0.12 17.35 9.54
CA ASP A 164 0.94 17.37 8.34
C ASP A 164 0.94 16.01 7.64
N MET A 165 1.16 16.05 6.32
CA MET A 165 1.44 14.87 5.52
C MET A 165 2.86 14.94 4.98
N LEU A 166 3.61 13.87 5.12
CA LEU A 166 4.92 13.72 4.52
C LEU A 166 4.77 13.13 3.12
N MET A 167 5.52 13.68 2.17
CA MET A 167 5.67 13.16 0.82
C MET A 167 6.95 12.33 0.76
N MET A 168 6.85 11.12 0.23
CA MET A 168 8.01 10.25 0.00
C MET A 168 7.93 9.63 -1.38
N SER A 169 9.07 9.36 -1.99
CA SER A 169 9.14 8.70 -3.30
C SER A 169 10.35 7.80 -3.44
N ILE A 170 10.31 6.94 -4.46
CA ILE A 170 11.43 6.16 -4.95
C ILE A 170 11.48 6.26 -6.47
N LEU A 171 12.69 6.45 -7.02
CA LEU A 171 12.93 6.48 -8.46
C LEU A 171 13.41 5.11 -8.97
N LYS A 172 13.13 4.82 -10.24
CA LYS A 172 13.58 3.58 -10.88
C LYS A 172 15.09 3.39 -10.80
N SER A 173 15.88 4.45 -10.94
CA SER A 173 17.34 4.41 -10.82
C SER A 173 17.79 4.00 -9.42
N GLU A 174 17.14 4.52 -8.37
CA GLU A 174 17.44 4.19 -6.98
C GLU A 174 17.05 2.74 -6.64
N TRP A 175 15.93 2.28 -7.19
CA TRP A 175 15.50 0.88 -7.08
C TRP A 175 16.55 -0.07 -7.66
N ILE A 176 17.00 0.18 -8.90
CA ILE A 176 18.01 -0.65 -9.59
C ILE A 176 19.32 -0.69 -8.79
N GLU A 177 19.74 0.44 -8.24
CA GLU A 177 20.93 0.51 -7.40
C GLU A 177 20.82 -0.31 -6.13
N SER A 178 19.66 -0.23 -5.46
CA SER A 178 19.38 -1.01 -4.24
C SER A 178 19.37 -2.52 -4.48
N GLU A 179 18.84 -2.97 -5.62
CA GLU A 179 18.85 -4.40 -6.00
C GLU A 179 20.26 -4.93 -6.25
N LYS A 180 21.16 -4.12 -6.85
CA LYS A 180 22.55 -4.48 -7.08
C LYS A 180 23.36 -4.63 -5.78
N THR A 181 23.04 -3.83 -4.77
CA THR A 181 23.75 -3.84 -3.45
C THR A 181 23.19 -4.87 -2.48
N GLY A 182 22.27 -5.73 -2.94
CA GLY A 182 21.71 -6.81 -2.12
C GLY A 182 20.62 -6.33 -1.17
N GLY A 183 19.71 -5.47 -1.68
CA GLY A 183 18.61 -4.82 -0.98
C GLY A 183 18.32 -5.32 0.42
N CYS A 184 18.17 -4.45 1.40
CA CYS A 184 18.06 -4.74 2.84
C CYS A 184 17.52 -6.13 3.19
N ALA A 185 18.37 -6.92 3.84
CA ALA A 185 18.02 -8.20 4.44
C ALA A 185 16.99 -8.03 5.56
#